data_d3283ea447424b9b59a57bbf8230eb67
#
_entry.id   d3283ea447424b9b59a57bbf8230eb67
#
_cell.length_a   1.000
_cell.length_b   1.000
_cell.length_c   1.000
_cell.angle_alpha   90.00
_cell.angle_beta   90.00
_cell.angle_gamma   90.00
#
_symmetry.space_group_name_H-M   'P 1'
#
loop_
_entity.id
_entity.type
_entity.pdbx_description
1 polymer ?
#
loop_
_entity_poly.entity_id
_entity_poly.type
_entity_poly.pdbx_seq_one_letter_code
_entity_poly.pdbx_strand_id
1 'polypeptide(L)'
;SPLKIGIAGLGSVCSEVARMIERQKSVLATKCGRPIKLVAVTARSKAKKRGLDLRGLRWVKSPLALASDPDIDCFVELMGGAGEPALGAVEAALRSGKAVVTANKALIAKHGVRLAQVAERSGATLHFEAAVGAAIPIIKTLREGFAGNNFNRVYGILNGTCNYILTRMEREGLSFDECLKDAQRLGYAEADPSFDVDGYDTAQKLAILASLAFGTKVNEGAVYVEGISSIAPEDLKAAEDLGYRVKLLGVAVRTETGIEQRVHPTMVPRNSSIAQVMDVTNAVTLDGEGIPPVTLVGPGAGGAATASAVVADIADVARGVRVAPFGLPVAKLRNTSKAPMKRHEGGYYIRLLARDLPGTAATIATRLAEQNISIESIVQRHHKVEGN
;
A
#
# COMPACT_ATOMS: atom_id res chain seq x y z
N SER A 1 18.55 -24.63 -17.30
CA SER A 1 19.51 -23.66 -16.73
C SER A 1 18.86 -22.91 -15.55
N PRO A 2 19.62 -22.51 -14.52
CA PRO A 2 19.10 -21.73 -13.41
C PRO A 2 18.67 -20.33 -13.87
N LEU A 3 17.62 -19.77 -13.22
CA LEU A 3 17.32 -18.36 -13.30
C LEU A 3 18.37 -17.59 -12.49
N LYS A 4 19.14 -16.72 -13.13
CA LYS A 4 20.16 -15.89 -12.49
C LYS A 4 19.59 -14.53 -12.14
N ILE A 5 19.59 -14.17 -10.85
CA ILE A 5 19.06 -12.89 -10.38
C ILE A 5 20.17 -11.97 -9.88
N GLY A 6 20.01 -10.68 -10.14
CA GLY A 6 20.82 -9.60 -9.59
C GLY A 6 19.96 -8.68 -8.73
N ILE A 7 20.42 -8.34 -7.50
CA ILE A 7 19.66 -7.49 -6.57
C ILE A 7 20.36 -6.16 -6.36
N ALA A 8 19.62 -5.07 -6.59
CA ALA A 8 20.02 -3.71 -6.25
C ALA A 8 19.29 -3.25 -4.97
N GLY A 9 20.06 -2.88 -3.96
CA GLY A 9 19.54 -2.51 -2.63
C GLY A 9 19.68 -3.64 -1.63
N LEU A 10 20.69 -3.55 -0.74
CA LEU A 10 21.02 -4.58 0.25
C LEU A 10 20.53 -4.17 1.64
N GLY A 11 19.23 -3.96 1.78
CA GLY A 11 18.55 -3.74 3.06
C GLY A 11 18.06 -5.04 3.71
N SER A 12 17.18 -4.91 4.72
CA SER A 12 16.56 -6.03 5.43
C SER A 12 15.79 -6.96 4.48
N VAL A 13 15.05 -6.40 3.52
CA VAL A 13 14.29 -7.18 2.53
C VAL A 13 15.20 -8.07 1.70
N CYS A 14 16.32 -7.54 1.20
CA CYS A 14 17.28 -8.34 0.41
C CYS A 14 17.84 -9.52 1.21
N SER A 15 18.19 -9.29 2.48
CA SER A 15 18.70 -10.36 3.35
C SER A 15 17.67 -11.47 3.54
N GLU A 16 16.39 -11.13 3.70
CA GLU A 16 15.32 -12.14 3.80
C GLU A 16 15.04 -12.84 2.47
N VAL A 17 15.09 -12.12 1.34
CA VAL A 17 14.99 -12.73 -0.01
C VAL A 17 16.08 -13.78 -0.21
N ALA A 18 17.34 -13.44 0.07
CA ALA A 18 18.45 -14.36 -0.06
C ALA A 18 18.30 -15.59 0.84
N ARG A 19 17.93 -15.39 2.13
CA ARG A 19 17.67 -16.48 3.07
C ARG A 19 16.52 -17.37 2.62
N MET A 20 15.44 -16.78 2.11
CA MET A 20 14.28 -17.54 1.63
C MET A 20 14.64 -18.39 0.40
N ILE A 21 15.35 -17.83 -0.58
CA ILE A 21 15.80 -18.56 -1.77
C ILE A 21 16.69 -19.75 -1.37
N GLU A 22 17.65 -19.55 -0.47
CA GLU A 22 18.54 -20.64 -0.06
C GLU A 22 17.80 -21.68 0.78
N ARG A 23 16.99 -21.28 1.75
CA ARG A 23 16.22 -22.21 2.60
C ARG A 23 15.20 -23.03 1.80
N GLN A 24 14.58 -22.44 0.77
CA GLN A 24 13.53 -23.07 -0.04
C GLN A 24 14.03 -23.56 -1.39
N LYS A 25 15.32 -23.69 -1.58
CA LYS A 25 15.99 -23.96 -2.85
C LYS A 25 15.40 -25.14 -3.62
N SER A 26 15.23 -26.28 -2.97
CA SER A 26 14.67 -27.49 -3.59
C SER A 26 13.18 -27.32 -3.92
N VAL A 27 12.42 -26.75 -3.01
CA VAL A 27 10.97 -26.50 -3.20
C VAL A 27 10.75 -25.52 -4.36
N LEU A 28 11.52 -24.42 -4.40
CA LEU A 28 11.46 -23.46 -5.49
C LEU A 28 11.85 -24.09 -6.83
N ALA A 29 12.92 -24.89 -6.86
CA ALA A 29 13.34 -25.57 -8.08
C ALA A 29 12.25 -26.52 -8.61
N THR A 30 11.58 -27.26 -7.72
CA THR A 30 10.47 -28.15 -8.10
C THR A 30 9.26 -27.37 -8.60
N LYS A 31 8.84 -26.31 -7.87
CA LYS A 31 7.67 -25.49 -8.23
C LYS A 31 7.88 -24.67 -9.51
N CYS A 32 9.12 -24.26 -9.79
CA CYS A 32 9.45 -23.40 -10.93
C CYS A 32 9.96 -24.19 -12.16
N GLY A 33 10.23 -25.49 -12.02
CA GLY A 33 10.84 -26.30 -13.07
C GLY A 33 12.32 -25.98 -13.35
N ARG A 34 12.91 -25.05 -12.58
CA ARG A 34 14.32 -24.63 -12.69
C ARG A 34 14.84 -24.01 -11.39
N PRO A 35 16.14 -24.15 -11.08
CA PRO A 35 16.74 -23.49 -9.91
C PRO A 35 16.74 -21.97 -10.05
N ILE A 36 16.69 -21.27 -8.91
CA ILE A 36 16.86 -19.82 -8.79
C ILE A 36 18.21 -19.57 -8.11
N LYS A 37 19.05 -18.69 -8.67
CA LYS A 37 20.37 -18.36 -8.12
C LYS A 37 20.54 -16.84 -8.03
N LEU A 38 20.83 -16.34 -6.83
CA LEU A 38 21.38 -15.01 -6.64
C LEU A 38 22.86 -15.03 -7.07
N VAL A 39 23.24 -14.22 -8.06
CA VAL A 39 24.60 -14.23 -8.64
C VAL A 39 25.32 -12.90 -8.52
N ALA A 40 24.60 -11.80 -8.43
CA ALA A 40 25.19 -10.46 -8.38
C ALA A 40 24.38 -9.50 -7.49
N VAL A 41 25.07 -8.55 -6.87
CA VAL A 41 24.46 -7.58 -5.98
C VAL A 41 25.11 -6.20 -6.13
N THR A 42 24.35 -5.15 -5.80
CA THR A 42 24.86 -3.78 -5.70
C THR A 42 24.20 -3.00 -4.57
N ALA A 43 24.94 -2.12 -3.94
CA ALA A 43 24.44 -1.15 -2.96
C ALA A 43 25.40 0.05 -2.85
N ARG A 44 24.98 1.10 -2.14
CA ARG A 44 25.76 2.34 -1.94
C ARG A 44 27.13 2.09 -1.29
N SER A 45 27.26 1.12 -0.39
CA SER A 45 28.51 0.82 0.32
C SER A 45 28.70 -0.69 0.45
N LYS A 46 29.85 -1.20 0.05
CA LYS A 46 30.24 -2.59 0.22
C LYS A 46 30.63 -2.93 1.66
N ALA A 47 31.17 -1.96 2.39
CA ALA A 47 31.71 -2.17 3.74
C ALA A 47 30.63 -2.30 4.84
N LYS A 48 29.39 -1.86 4.58
CA LYS A 48 28.31 -1.94 5.57
C LYS A 48 27.93 -3.39 5.85
N LYS A 49 28.03 -3.82 7.14
CA LYS A 49 27.54 -5.14 7.58
C LYS A 49 26.02 -5.23 7.44
N ARG A 50 25.50 -6.30 6.82
CA ARG A 50 24.08 -6.44 6.46
C ARG A 50 23.44 -7.74 6.91
N GLY A 51 24.19 -8.61 7.61
CA GLY A 51 23.69 -9.95 7.95
C GLY A 51 23.42 -10.86 6.73
N LEU A 52 23.96 -10.50 5.55
CA LEU A 52 23.94 -11.28 4.33
C LEU A 52 25.35 -11.76 4.04
N ASP A 53 25.48 -13.06 3.74
CA ASP A 53 26.74 -13.62 3.26
C ASP A 53 26.93 -13.25 1.77
N LEU A 54 27.96 -12.45 1.50
CA LEU A 54 28.30 -12.00 0.14
C LEU A 54 29.31 -12.91 -0.57
N ARG A 55 29.77 -13.99 0.09
CA ARG A 55 30.74 -14.93 -0.53
C ARG A 55 30.10 -15.61 -1.74
N GLY A 56 30.82 -15.64 -2.83
CA GLY A 56 30.33 -16.19 -4.09
C GLY A 56 29.39 -15.29 -4.89
N LEU A 57 29.02 -14.10 -4.36
CA LEU A 57 28.24 -13.12 -5.08
C LEU A 57 29.16 -12.08 -5.73
N ARG A 58 28.90 -11.78 -6.99
CA ARG A 58 29.61 -10.72 -7.71
C ARG A 58 29.09 -9.35 -7.27
N TRP A 59 29.98 -8.51 -6.80
CA TRP A 59 29.67 -7.12 -6.48
C TRP A 59 29.75 -6.26 -7.73
N VAL A 60 28.66 -5.59 -8.09
CA VAL A 60 28.57 -4.67 -9.24
C VAL A 60 28.59 -3.23 -8.75
N LYS A 61 29.31 -2.36 -9.46
CA LYS A 61 29.63 -0.99 -9.01
C LYS A 61 28.42 -0.05 -8.93
N SER A 62 27.35 -0.31 -9.70
CA SER A 62 26.18 0.54 -9.71
C SER A 62 24.91 -0.25 -10.11
N PRO A 63 23.71 0.23 -9.73
CA PRO A 63 22.44 -0.35 -10.17
C PRO A 63 22.30 -0.40 -11.69
N LEU A 64 22.71 0.63 -12.41
CA LEU A 64 22.66 0.67 -13.87
C LEU A 64 23.57 -0.39 -14.50
N ALA A 65 24.78 -0.55 -13.96
CA ALA A 65 25.70 -1.60 -14.43
C ALA A 65 25.14 -3.00 -14.18
N LEU A 66 24.48 -3.22 -13.03
CA LEU A 66 23.81 -4.49 -12.73
C LEU A 66 22.60 -4.73 -13.66
N ALA A 67 21.81 -3.69 -13.93
CA ALA A 67 20.66 -3.77 -14.84
C ALA A 67 21.10 -4.18 -16.27
N SER A 68 22.26 -3.72 -16.69
CA SER A 68 22.83 -3.99 -18.04
C SER A 68 23.67 -5.27 -18.10
N ASP A 69 23.87 -5.95 -16.98
CA ASP A 69 24.74 -7.13 -16.87
C ASP A 69 24.18 -8.33 -17.67
N PRO A 70 24.90 -8.87 -18.67
CA PRO A 70 24.43 -9.99 -19.49
C PRO A 70 24.32 -11.31 -18.70
N ASP A 71 24.98 -11.41 -17.55
CA ASP A 71 24.97 -12.63 -16.74
C ASP A 71 23.77 -12.75 -15.80
N ILE A 72 22.84 -11.78 -15.80
CA ILE A 72 21.57 -11.87 -15.05
C ILE A 72 20.36 -11.93 -15.99
N ASP A 73 19.39 -12.77 -15.63
CA ASP A 73 18.13 -12.92 -16.34
C ASP A 73 17.04 -12.00 -15.75
N CYS A 74 17.12 -11.73 -14.45
CA CYS A 74 16.14 -10.95 -13.69
C CYS A 74 16.84 -9.92 -12.80
N PHE A 75 16.40 -8.67 -12.92
CA PHE A 75 16.83 -7.55 -12.09
C PHE A 75 15.82 -7.33 -10.97
N VAL A 76 16.28 -7.40 -9.72
CA VAL A 76 15.44 -7.18 -8.53
C VAL A 76 15.79 -5.85 -7.90
N GLU A 77 14.84 -4.92 -7.86
CA GLU A 77 15.01 -3.56 -7.33
C GLU A 77 14.42 -3.46 -5.92
N LEU A 78 15.27 -3.20 -4.92
CA LEU A 78 14.93 -3.05 -3.51
C LEU A 78 15.55 -1.77 -2.90
N MET A 79 15.75 -0.74 -3.73
CA MET A 79 16.41 0.51 -3.30
C MET A 79 15.44 1.53 -2.73
N GLY A 80 14.23 1.58 -3.29
CA GLY A 80 13.21 2.59 -2.95
C GLY A 80 13.43 3.95 -3.65
N GLY A 81 12.42 4.82 -3.55
CA GLY A 81 12.40 6.12 -4.20
C GLY A 81 11.98 6.09 -5.67
N ALA A 82 11.31 7.16 -6.14
CA ALA A 82 10.79 7.22 -7.50
C ALA A 82 11.79 7.76 -8.54
N GLY A 83 12.94 8.29 -8.09
CA GLY A 83 13.95 8.90 -8.95
C GLY A 83 15.15 7.98 -9.22
N GLU A 84 16.25 8.61 -9.60
CA GLU A 84 17.53 7.92 -9.79
C GLU A 84 18.13 7.45 -8.44
N PRO A 85 18.82 6.31 -8.41
CA PRO A 85 19.17 5.44 -9.54
C PRO A 85 18.11 4.37 -9.87
N ALA A 86 16.99 4.28 -9.12
CA ALA A 86 16.02 3.21 -9.28
C ALA A 86 15.33 3.28 -10.66
N LEU A 87 14.87 4.46 -11.07
CA LEU A 87 14.17 4.63 -12.35
C LEU A 87 15.04 4.23 -13.54
N GLY A 88 16.24 4.77 -13.62
CA GLY A 88 17.14 4.49 -14.75
C GLY A 88 17.58 3.03 -14.81
N ALA A 89 17.86 2.40 -13.66
CA ALA A 89 18.23 0.99 -13.60
C ALA A 89 17.09 0.06 -14.03
N VAL A 90 15.87 0.29 -13.51
CA VAL A 90 14.69 -0.50 -13.90
C VAL A 90 14.38 -0.34 -15.39
N GLU A 91 14.40 0.90 -15.90
CA GLU A 91 14.16 1.14 -17.33
C GLU A 91 15.23 0.47 -18.21
N ALA A 92 16.51 0.51 -17.83
CA ALA A 92 17.59 -0.15 -18.56
C ALA A 92 17.43 -1.67 -18.59
N ALA A 93 17.08 -2.30 -17.47
CA ALA A 93 16.81 -3.72 -17.40
C ALA A 93 15.64 -4.12 -18.31
N LEU A 94 14.53 -3.39 -18.27
CA LEU A 94 13.37 -3.63 -19.12
C LEU A 94 13.71 -3.46 -20.60
N ARG A 95 14.43 -2.38 -21.00
CA ARG A 95 14.88 -2.17 -22.38
C ARG A 95 15.76 -3.29 -22.91
N SER A 96 16.52 -3.93 -22.03
CA SER A 96 17.37 -5.09 -22.36
C SER A 96 16.59 -6.41 -22.45
N GLY A 97 15.27 -6.39 -22.30
CA GLY A 97 14.41 -7.58 -22.32
C GLY A 97 14.48 -8.42 -21.03
N LYS A 98 15.12 -7.93 -19.95
CA LYS A 98 15.21 -8.63 -18.68
C LYS A 98 13.90 -8.51 -17.89
N ALA A 99 13.59 -9.58 -17.15
CA ALA A 99 12.54 -9.49 -16.15
C ALA A 99 12.94 -8.54 -15.01
N VAL A 100 11.98 -7.77 -14.52
CA VAL A 100 12.16 -6.88 -13.36
C VAL A 100 11.16 -7.25 -12.28
N VAL A 101 11.67 -7.35 -11.03
CA VAL A 101 10.88 -7.48 -9.82
C VAL A 101 11.21 -6.31 -8.91
N THR A 102 10.20 -5.57 -8.44
CA THR A 102 10.41 -4.40 -7.58
C THR A 102 9.45 -4.37 -6.39
N ALA A 103 9.94 -3.89 -5.25
CA ALA A 103 9.14 -3.58 -4.06
C ALA A 103 8.82 -2.08 -3.93
N ASN A 104 9.16 -1.28 -4.95
CA ASN A 104 9.19 0.17 -4.89
C ASN A 104 7.86 0.80 -5.29
N LYS A 105 6.98 1.01 -4.30
CA LYS A 105 5.67 1.62 -4.52
C LYS A 105 5.74 3.02 -5.14
N ALA A 106 6.72 3.85 -4.71
CA ALA A 106 6.87 5.21 -5.22
C ALA A 106 7.23 5.22 -6.72
N LEU A 107 8.08 4.28 -7.15
CA LEU A 107 8.44 4.10 -8.55
C LEU A 107 7.23 3.69 -9.38
N ILE A 108 6.45 2.72 -8.90
CA ILE A 108 5.27 2.22 -9.62
C ILE A 108 4.14 3.26 -9.62
N ALA A 109 3.89 3.96 -8.50
CA ALA A 109 2.86 5.00 -8.43
C ALA A 109 3.15 6.14 -9.43
N LYS A 110 4.42 6.55 -9.56
CA LYS A 110 4.83 7.69 -10.39
C LYS A 110 5.14 7.32 -11.84
N HIS A 111 5.79 6.18 -12.07
CA HIS A 111 6.34 5.81 -13.38
C HIS A 111 5.84 4.44 -13.88
N GLY A 112 4.97 3.75 -13.14
CA GLY A 112 4.56 2.38 -13.43
C GLY A 112 4.00 2.19 -14.83
N VAL A 113 3.14 3.10 -15.30
CA VAL A 113 2.56 3.03 -16.66
C VAL A 113 3.64 3.16 -17.74
N ARG A 114 4.60 4.08 -17.58
CA ARG A 114 5.74 4.23 -18.49
C ARG A 114 6.61 2.97 -18.49
N LEU A 115 6.93 2.44 -17.31
CA LEU A 115 7.75 1.23 -17.18
C LEU A 115 7.06 -0.01 -17.76
N ALA A 116 5.74 -0.14 -17.55
CA ALA A 116 4.94 -1.18 -18.18
C ALA A 116 4.98 -1.09 -19.71
N GLN A 117 4.89 0.13 -20.27
CA GLN A 117 5.01 0.34 -21.72
C GLN A 117 6.39 -0.06 -22.26
N VAL A 118 7.47 0.23 -21.50
CA VAL A 118 8.82 -0.21 -21.88
C VAL A 118 8.89 -1.74 -21.86
N ALA A 119 8.37 -2.39 -20.79
CA ALA A 119 8.35 -3.84 -20.68
C ALA A 119 7.61 -4.49 -21.86
N GLU A 120 6.42 -3.99 -22.20
CA GLU A 120 5.63 -4.50 -23.33
C GLU A 120 6.39 -4.39 -24.66
N ARG A 121 7.02 -3.25 -24.93
CA ARG A 121 7.77 -3.02 -26.17
C ARG A 121 9.01 -3.90 -26.33
N SER A 122 9.68 -4.21 -25.22
CA SER A 122 10.90 -5.04 -25.22
C SER A 122 10.63 -6.54 -25.02
N GLY A 123 9.38 -6.92 -24.76
CA GLY A 123 9.03 -8.29 -24.40
C GLY A 123 9.54 -8.68 -23.00
N ALA A 124 9.94 -7.73 -22.16
CA ALA A 124 10.29 -7.93 -20.77
C ALA A 124 9.05 -8.12 -19.88
N THR A 125 9.25 -8.51 -18.62
CA THR A 125 8.18 -8.57 -17.62
C THR A 125 8.48 -7.65 -16.45
N LEU A 126 7.45 -7.02 -15.90
CA LEU A 126 7.53 -6.16 -14.72
C LEU A 126 6.57 -6.68 -13.65
N HIS A 127 7.11 -7.06 -12.50
CA HIS A 127 6.40 -7.58 -11.35
C HIS A 127 6.61 -6.68 -10.14
N PHE A 128 5.56 -6.42 -9.36
CA PHE A 128 5.60 -5.49 -8.23
C PHE A 128 4.65 -5.86 -7.08
N GLU A 129 4.43 -7.17 -6.85
CA GLU A 129 3.57 -7.65 -5.74
C GLU A 129 3.97 -7.03 -4.39
N ALA A 130 5.29 -6.93 -4.14
CA ALA A 130 5.82 -6.38 -2.90
C ALA A 130 5.60 -4.86 -2.73
N ALA A 131 5.13 -4.15 -3.76
CA ALA A 131 4.95 -2.71 -3.73
C ALA A 131 3.73 -2.25 -2.91
N VAL A 132 2.75 -3.11 -2.67
CA VAL A 132 1.50 -2.74 -1.99
C VAL A 132 1.28 -3.48 -0.68
N GLY A 133 0.99 -4.78 -0.76
CA GLY A 133 0.46 -5.55 0.37
C GLY A 133 1.49 -6.34 1.16
N ALA A 134 2.79 -6.25 0.83
CA ALA A 134 3.84 -7.12 1.37
C ALA A 134 3.40 -8.61 1.32
N ALA A 135 3.09 -9.26 2.45
CA ALA A 135 2.66 -10.65 2.44
C ALA A 135 1.22 -10.87 1.93
N ILE A 136 0.42 -9.82 1.78
CA ILE A 136 -0.92 -9.90 1.19
C ILE A 136 -0.79 -9.92 -0.34
N PRO A 137 -1.10 -11.03 -1.05
CA PRO A 137 -0.88 -11.16 -2.49
C PRO A 137 -1.96 -10.44 -3.30
N ILE A 138 -2.11 -9.12 -3.09
CA ILE A 138 -3.24 -8.34 -3.61
C ILE A 138 -3.12 -8.04 -5.10
N ILE A 139 -1.89 -7.81 -5.62
CA ILE A 139 -1.68 -7.51 -7.04
C ILE A 139 -2.08 -8.73 -7.89
N LYS A 140 -1.59 -9.92 -7.53
CA LYS A 140 -1.93 -11.18 -8.22
C LYS A 140 -3.42 -11.53 -8.07
N THR A 141 -3.98 -11.26 -6.89
CA THR A 141 -5.41 -11.46 -6.65
C THR A 141 -6.25 -10.62 -7.62
N LEU A 142 -5.96 -9.34 -7.76
CA LEU A 142 -6.66 -8.45 -8.69
C LEU A 142 -6.40 -8.81 -10.16
N ARG A 143 -5.13 -9.03 -10.51
CA ARG A 143 -4.70 -9.19 -11.89
C ARG A 143 -5.03 -10.56 -12.48
N GLU A 144 -4.93 -11.61 -11.67
CA GLU A 144 -5.01 -13.00 -12.09
C GLU A 144 -6.18 -13.72 -11.43
N GLY A 145 -6.33 -13.65 -10.12
CA GLY A 145 -7.36 -14.36 -9.37
C GLY A 145 -8.78 -13.91 -9.71
N PHE A 146 -8.94 -12.63 -9.96
CA PHE A 146 -10.23 -12.01 -10.30
C PHE A 146 -10.26 -11.41 -11.72
N ALA A 147 -9.47 -11.96 -12.64
CA ALA A 147 -9.40 -11.45 -14.01
C ALA A 147 -10.76 -11.42 -14.73
N GLY A 148 -11.73 -12.24 -14.31
CA GLY A 148 -13.09 -12.28 -14.87
C GLY A 148 -14.09 -11.35 -14.18
N ASN A 149 -13.68 -10.55 -13.18
CA ASN A 149 -14.59 -9.75 -12.38
C ASN A 149 -14.40 -8.24 -12.62
N ASN A 150 -15.51 -7.51 -12.56
CA ASN A 150 -15.52 -6.06 -12.45
C ASN A 150 -15.64 -5.67 -10.98
N PHE A 151 -14.91 -4.63 -10.59
CA PHE A 151 -14.97 -4.10 -9.23
C PHE A 151 -15.73 -2.78 -9.21
N ASN A 152 -16.56 -2.61 -8.16
CA ASN A 152 -17.22 -1.37 -7.84
C ASN A 152 -16.39 -0.56 -6.85
N ARG A 153 -15.72 -1.26 -5.92
CA ARG A 153 -14.96 -0.64 -4.85
C ARG A 153 -13.78 -1.51 -4.41
N VAL A 154 -12.66 -0.86 -4.13
CA VAL A 154 -11.49 -1.45 -3.45
C VAL A 154 -11.16 -0.56 -2.27
N TYR A 155 -11.04 -1.13 -1.09
CA TYR A 155 -10.70 -0.36 0.11
C TYR A 155 -9.90 -1.20 1.09
N GLY A 156 -9.18 -0.52 1.98
CA GLY A 156 -8.40 -1.27 2.96
C GLY A 156 -7.60 -0.42 3.92
N ILE A 157 -7.08 -1.11 4.93
CA ILE A 157 -6.05 -0.64 5.84
C ILE A 157 -4.71 -0.95 5.18
N LEU A 158 -4.05 0.06 4.60
CA LEU A 158 -2.83 -0.09 3.82
C LEU A 158 -1.57 0.39 4.55
N ASN A 159 -1.73 0.94 5.76
CA ASN A 159 -0.62 1.40 6.59
C ASN A 159 -0.73 0.84 8.01
N GLY A 160 0.23 0.00 8.39
CA GLY A 160 0.25 -0.66 9.69
C GLY A 160 0.58 0.29 10.85
N THR A 161 1.39 1.31 10.64
CA THR A 161 1.75 2.32 11.64
C THR A 161 0.51 3.08 12.10
N CYS A 162 -0.28 3.59 11.15
CA CYS A 162 -1.54 4.28 11.46
C CYS A 162 -2.55 3.37 12.15
N ASN A 163 -2.67 2.13 11.69
CA ASN A 163 -3.60 1.18 12.33
C ASN A 163 -3.17 0.85 13.76
N TYR A 164 -1.86 0.71 14.02
CA TYR A 164 -1.32 0.52 15.37
C TYR A 164 -1.65 1.72 16.27
N ILE A 165 -1.38 2.95 15.82
CA ILE A 165 -1.65 4.16 16.58
C ILE A 165 -3.13 4.25 16.95
N LEU A 166 -4.05 4.12 15.97
CA LEU A 166 -5.49 4.16 16.21
C LEU A 166 -5.96 3.04 17.13
N THR A 167 -5.39 1.83 17.01
CA THR A 167 -5.67 0.69 17.91
C THR A 167 -5.32 1.00 19.35
N ARG A 168 -4.13 1.59 19.58
CA ARG A 168 -3.66 1.94 20.93
C ARG A 168 -4.48 3.07 21.53
N MET A 169 -4.74 4.12 20.75
CA MET A 169 -5.60 5.22 21.17
C MET A 169 -6.98 4.71 21.62
N GLU A 170 -7.60 3.82 20.83
CA GLU A 170 -8.92 3.25 21.16
C GLU A 170 -8.89 2.39 22.44
N ARG A 171 -7.91 1.48 22.55
CA ARG A 171 -7.86 0.51 23.67
C ARG A 171 -7.47 1.14 24.99
N GLU A 172 -6.58 2.11 24.97
CA GLU A 172 -5.92 2.65 26.16
C GLU A 172 -6.32 4.09 26.47
N GLY A 173 -7.05 4.76 25.58
CA GLY A 173 -7.47 6.16 25.74
C GLY A 173 -6.30 7.15 25.67
N LEU A 174 -5.16 6.73 25.10
CA LEU A 174 -3.97 7.56 24.96
C LEU A 174 -4.12 8.57 23.83
N SER A 175 -3.37 9.67 23.90
CA SER A 175 -3.28 10.66 22.83
C SER A 175 -2.54 10.12 21.62
N PHE A 176 -2.72 10.78 20.46
CA PHE A 176 -1.97 10.49 19.24
C PHE A 176 -0.45 10.55 19.47
N ASP A 177 0.04 11.59 20.17
CA ASP A 177 1.47 11.79 20.39
C ASP A 177 2.09 10.70 21.26
N GLU A 178 1.39 10.21 22.28
CA GLU A 178 1.85 9.11 23.14
C GLU A 178 1.95 7.82 22.34
N CYS A 179 0.93 7.51 21.53
CA CYS A 179 0.91 6.32 20.70
C CYS A 179 1.95 6.38 19.56
N LEU A 180 2.21 7.56 19.00
CA LEU A 180 3.24 7.76 17.99
C LEU A 180 4.64 7.52 18.57
N LYS A 181 4.95 8.07 19.75
CA LYS A 181 6.24 7.83 20.44
C LYS A 181 6.46 6.34 20.73
N ASP A 182 5.39 5.64 21.10
CA ASP A 182 5.47 4.20 21.33
C ASP A 182 5.70 3.42 20.02
N ALA A 183 5.03 3.80 18.93
CA ALA A 183 5.28 3.24 17.61
C ALA A 183 6.73 3.46 17.14
N GLN A 184 7.29 4.64 17.40
CA GLN A 184 8.70 4.94 17.10
C GLN A 184 9.65 4.08 17.93
N ARG A 185 9.40 3.94 19.23
CA ARG A 185 10.19 3.10 20.15
C ARG A 185 10.20 1.63 19.71
N LEU A 186 9.08 1.13 19.21
CA LEU A 186 8.92 -0.24 18.71
C LEU A 186 9.44 -0.43 17.28
N GLY A 187 9.83 0.64 16.60
CA GLY A 187 10.32 0.59 15.21
C GLY A 187 9.22 0.46 14.16
N TYR A 188 7.95 0.73 14.52
CA TYR A 188 6.82 0.78 13.59
C TYR A 188 6.72 2.12 12.86
N ALA A 189 7.23 3.20 13.46
CA ALA A 189 7.34 4.52 12.85
C ALA A 189 8.79 5.00 12.82
N GLU A 190 9.15 5.72 11.78
CA GLU A 190 10.46 6.40 11.65
C GLU A 190 10.49 7.69 12.48
N ALA A 191 11.68 8.32 12.55
CA ALA A 191 11.85 9.60 13.25
C ALA A 191 10.99 10.71 12.62
N ASP A 192 10.88 10.73 11.29
CA ASP A 192 9.88 11.52 10.57
C ASP A 192 8.76 10.60 10.10
N PRO A 193 7.62 10.57 10.78
CA PRO A 193 6.52 9.68 10.48
C PRO A 193 5.51 10.28 9.48
N SER A 194 5.72 11.51 9.00
CA SER A 194 4.73 12.28 8.26
C SER A 194 4.20 11.54 7.02
N PHE A 195 5.07 10.82 6.30
CA PHE A 195 4.66 10.05 5.14
C PHE A 195 3.61 8.97 5.44
N ASP A 196 3.70 8.38 6.63
CA ASP A 196 2.72 7.40 7.12
C ASP A 196 1.48 8.09 7.70
N VAL A 197 1.67 8.95 8.72
CA VAL A 197 0.56 9.50 9.52
C VAL A 197 -0.29 10.51 8.78
N ASP A 198 0.27 11.19 7.77
CA ASP A 198 -0.47 12.10 6.87
C ASP A 198 -1.15 11.36 5.71
N GLY A 199 -0.94 10.03 5.57
CA GLY A 199 -1.66 9.17 4.63
C GLY A 199 -1.05 9.00 3.25
N TYR A 200 0.14 9.55 2.98
CA TYR A 200 0.77 9.49 1.65
C TYR A 200 1.24 8.08 1.27
N ASP A 201 1.72 7.27 2.22
CA ASP A 201 2.03 5.86 1.98
C ASP A 201 0.78 5.11 1.49
N THR A 202 -0.34 5.30 2.18
CA THR A 202 -1.64 4.72 1.80
C THR A 202 -2.09 5.20 0.43
N ALA A 203 -1.89 6.50 0.10
CA ALA A 203 -2.29 7.07 -1.18
C ALA A 203 -1.54 6.45 -2.36
N GLN A 204 -0.24 6.24 -2.25
CA GLN A 204 0.54 5.58 -3.31
C GLN A 204 0.08 4.14 -3.55
N LYS A 205 -0.15 3.38 -2.48
CA LYS A 205 -0.66 2.01 -2.57
C LYS A 205 -2.05 1.97 -3.19
N LEU A 206 -2.93 2.87 -2.76
CA LEU A 206 -4.29 2.99 -3.28
C LEU A 206 -4.33 3.29 -4.78
N ALA A 207 -3.49 4.23 -5.25
CA ALA A 207 -3.41 4.58 -6.67
C ALA A 207 -3.04 3.39 -7.55
N ILE A 208 -2.14 2.53 -7.07
CA ILE A 208 -1.76 1.28 -7.76
C ILE A 208 -2.94 0.30 -7.77
N LEU A 209 -3.62 0.10 -6.63
CA LEU A 209 -4.78 -0.79 -6.53
C LEU A 209 -5.94 -0.32 -7.41
N ALA A 210 -6.22 0.98 -7.43
CA ALA A 210 -7.27 1.56 -8.28
C ALA A 210 -7.00 1.32 -9.77
N SER A 211 -5.74 1.46 -10.19
CA SER A 211 -5.34 1.16 -11.58
C SER A 211 -5.66 -0.28 -11.96
N LEU A 212 -5.28 -1.24 -11.11
CA LEU A 212 -5.51 -2.67 -11.33
C LEU A 212 -7.01 -3.03 -11.33
N ALA A 213 -7.75 -2.51 -10.34
CA ALA A 213 -9.16 -2.84 -10.15
C ALA A 213 -10.06 -2.26 -11.25
N PHE A 214 -9.75 -1.07 -11.75
CA PHE A 214 -10.61 -0.35 -12.68
C PHE A 214 -10.08 -0.26 -14.11
N GLY A 215 -8.92 -0.83 -14.40
CA GLY A 215 -8.30 -0.79 -15.74
C GLY A 215 -7.94 0.61 -16.18
N THR A 216 -7.39 1.41 -15.29
CA THR A 216 -7.06 2.83 -15.52
C THR A 216 -5.57 3.08 -15.35
N LYS A 217 -5.06 4.20 -15.87
CA LYS A 217 -3.69 4.62 -15.58
C LYS A 217 -3.55 4.98 -14.12
N VAL A 218 -2.40 4.66 -13.54
CA VAL A 218 -2.09 5.09 -12.16
C VAL A 218 -2.09 6.60 -12.09
N ASN A 219 -2.79 7.16 -11.11
CA ASN A 219 -2.87 8.60 -10.88
C ASN A 219 -2.83 8.92 -9.38
N GLU A 220 -1.63 9.03 -8.83
CA GLU A 220 -1.40 9.40 -7.42
C GLU A 220 -1.97 10.80 -7.09
N GLY A 221 -1.85 11.75 -8.02
CA GLY A 221 -2.37 13.11 -7.85
C GLY A 221 -3.91 13.23 -7.80
N ALA A 222 -4.63 12.15 -8.15
CA ALA A 222 -6.08 12.11 -8.05
C ALA A 222 -6.58 11.70 -6.66
N VAL A 223 -5.72 11.21 -5.78
CA VAL A 223 -6.09 10.76 -4.44
C VAL A 223 -6.30 11.97 -3.53
N TYR A 224 -7.47 12.05 -2.89
CA TYR A 224 -7.67 12.96 -1.75
C TYR A 224 -7.02 12.34 -0.52
N VAL A 225 -6.28 13.13 0.25
CA VAL A 225 -5.51 12.60 1.39
C VAL A 225 -5.78 13.43 2.64
N GLU A 226 -6.15 12.73 3.71
CA GLU A 226 -6.26 13.25 5.07
C GLU A 226 -5.68 12.21 6.04
N GLY A 227 -4.74 12.63 6.88
CA GLY A 227 -4.07 11.77 7.85
C GLY A 227 -4.81 11.61 9.17
N ILE A 228 -4.13 11.00 10.16
CA ILE A 228 -4.72 10.69 11.47
C ILE A 228 -4.28 11.65 12.58
N SER A 229 -3.41 12.61 12.31
CA SER A 229 -2.80 13.47 13.34
C SER A 229 -3.83 14.36 14.07
N SER A 230 -4.99 14.63 13.47
CA SER A 230 -6.08 15.40 14.05
C SER A 230 -7.06 14.59 14.90
N ILE A 231 -6.93 13.26 14.91
CA ILE A 231 -7.84 12.38 15.65
C ILE A 231 -7.52 12.45 17.14
N ALA A 232 -8.51 12.71 17.93
CA ALA A 232 -8.42 12.75 19.40
C ALA A 232 -9.10 11.53 20.04
N PRO A 233 -8.74 11.17 21.29
CA PRO A 233 -9.40 10.09 22.01
C PRO A 233 -10.92 10.25 22.11
N GLU A 234 -11.41 11.49 22.19
CA GLU A 234 -12.83 11.81 22.21
C GLU A 234 -13.57 11.41 20.91
N ASP A 235 -12.89 11.50 19.76
CA ASP A 235 -13.44 11.05 18.47
C ASP A 235 -13.63 9.55 18.44
N LEU A 236 -12.63 8.81 18.96
CA LEU A 236 -12.67 7.36 19.04
C LEU A 236 -13.77 6.89 20.00
N LYS A 237 -13.93 7.57 21.12
CA LYS A 237 -15.00 7.29 22.09
C LYS A 237 -16.38 7.61 21.51
N ALA A 238 -16.51 8.70 20.77
CA ALA A 238 -17.77 9.04 20.11
C ALA A 238 -18.12 8.02 19.02
N ALA A 239 -17.13 7.57 18.24
CA ALA A 239 -17.33 6.52 17.27
C ALA A 239 -17.80 5.20 17.94
N GLU A 240 -17.19 4.83 19.06
CA GLU A 240 -17.61 3.65 19.82
C GLU A 240 -19.06 3.74 20.29
N ASP A 241 -19.45 4.86 20.87
CA ASP A 241 -20.83 5.10 21.36
C ASP A 241 -21.86 5.00 20.21
N LEU A 242 -21.45 5.39 19.00
CA LEU A 242 -22.27 5.29 17.79
C LEU A 242 -22.21 3.89 17.12
N GLY A 243 -21.46 2.92 17.66
CA GLY A 243 -21.32 1.57 17.12
C GLY A 243 -20.29 1.44 16.01
N TYR A 244 -19.37 2.40 15.89
CA TYR A 244 -18.33 2.42 14.88
C TYR A 244 -16.93 2.29 15.48
N ARG A 245 -15.96 2.06 14.61
CA ARG A 245 -14.53 2.10 14.88
C ARG A 245 -13.84 2.96 13.83
N VAL A 246 -12.85 3.75 14.24
CA VAL A 246 -12.10 4.61 13.30
C VAL A 246 -10.91 3.82 12.74
N LYS A 247 -10.79 3.83 11.41
CA LYS A 247 -9.65 3.28 10.66
C LYS A 247 -9.16 4.29 9.64
N LEU A 248 -7.86 4.36 9.39
CA LEU A 248 -7.37 5.05 8.20
C LEU A 248 -7.57 4.13 7.00
N LEU A 249 -8.51 4.47 6.13
CA LEU A 249 -8.80 3.69 4.93
C LEU A 249 -8.32 4.41 3.67
N GLY A 250 -7.68 3.64 2.78
CA GLY A 250 -7.64 3.94 1.38
C GLY A 250 -8.89 3.38 0.72
N VAL A 251 -9.63 4.19 -0.02
CA VAL A 251 -10.89 3.81 -0.67
C VAL A 251 -10.89 4.28 -2.11
N ALA A 252 -11.08 3.38 -3.06
CA ALA A 252 -11.28 3.69 -4.46
C ALA A 252 -12.63 3.14 -4.91
N VAL A 253 -13.48 4.00 -5.48
CA VAL A 253 -14.86 3.69 -5.85
C VAL A 253 -15.10 4.10 -7.29
N ARG A 254 -15.72 3.24 -8.08
CA ARG A 254 -16.26 3.58 -9.40
C ARG A 254 -17.55 4.36 -9.20
N THR A 255 -17.62 5.55 -9.80
CA THR A 255 -18.80 6.40 -9.83
C THR A 255 -19.23 6.65 -11.28
N GLU A 256 -20.39 7.25 -11.46
CA GLU A 256 -20.86 7.67 -12.79
C GLU A 256 -19.93 8.70 -13.46
N THR A 257 -19.25 9.51 -12.65
CA THR A 257 -18.39 10.61 -13.13
C THR A 257 -16.90 10.27 -13.20
N GLY A 258 -16.49 9.07 -12.77
CA GLY A 258 -15.10 8.62 -12.78
C GLY A 258 -14.74 7.74 -11.59
N ILE A 259 -13.47 7.72 -11.24
CA ILE A 259 -12.97 6.99 -10.07
C ILE A 259 -12.69 7.98 -8.95
N GLU A 260 -13.40 7.81 -7.84
CA GLU A 260 -13.12 8.50 -6.59
C GLU A 260 -12.03 7.74 -5.84
N GLN A 261 -10.96 8.44 -5.45
CA GLN A 261 -9.87 7.89 -4.66
C GLN A 261 -9.63 8.78 -3.45
N ARG A 262 -9.70 8.21 -2.25
CA ARG A 262 -9.50 8.96 -1.02
C ARG A 262 -8.80 8.15 0.05
N VAL A 263 -8.01 8.81 0.85
CA VAL A 263 -7.41 8.33 2.08
C VAL A 263 -7.85 9.24 3.19
N HIS A 264 -8.56 8.73 4.17
CA HIS A 264 -8.97 9.52 5.34
C HIS A 264 -9.38 8.62 6.51
N PRO A 265 -9.40 9.15 7.73
CA PRO A 265 -10.03 8.47 8.86
C PRO A 265 -11.50 8.17 8.55
N THR A 266 -11.87 6.92 8.70
CA THR A 266 -13.21 6.42 8.34
C THR A 266 -13.84 5.69 9.51
N MET A 267 -15.07 6.04 9.85
CA MET A 267 -15.88 5.28 10.78
C MET A 267 -16.43 4.05 10.08
N VAL A 268 -16.06 2.87 10.54
CA VAL A 268 -16.53 1.58 10.02
C VAL A 268 -17.38 0.88 11.07
N PRO A 269 -18.50 0.21 10.69
CA PRO A 269 -19.31 -0.53 11.65
C PRO A 269 -18.47 -1.54 12.44
N ARG A 270 -18.60 -1.57 13.76
CA ARG A 270 -17.76 -2.43 14.64
C ARG A 270 -17.87 -3.92 14.34
N ASN A 271 -18.99 -4.37 13.78
CA ASN A 271 -19.22 -5.77 13.39
C ASN A 271 -18.67 -6.11 12.00
N SER A 272 -18.11 -5.14 11.25
CA SER A 272 -17.50 -5.39 9.93
C SER A 272 -16.14 -6.07 10.05
N SER A 273 -15.76 -6.87 9.05
CA SER A 273 -14.47 -7.56 9.02
C SER A 273 -13.29 -6.59 9.11
N ILE A 274 -13.38 -5.45 8.42
CA ILE A 274 -12.29 -4.45 8.41
C ILE A 274 -12.12 -3.79 9.78
N ALA A 275 -13.19 -3.64 10.57
CA ALA A 275 -13.10 -3.10 11.92
C ALA A 275 -12.32 -4.00 12.88
N GLN A 276 -12.26 -5.31 12.62
CA GLN A 276 -11.57 -6.28 13.48
C GLN A 276 -10.08 -6.38 13.18
N VAL A 277 -9.59 -5.71 12.16
CA VAL A 277 -8.16 -5.67 11.81
C VAL A 277 -7.45 -4.67 12.71
N MET A 278 -6.65 -5.17 13.65
CA MET A 278 -6.04 -4.38 14.73
C MET A 278 -4.51 -4.37 14.62
N ASP A 279 -3.90 -3.52 15.44
CA ASP A 279 -2.44 -3.40 15.59
C ASP A 279 -1.75 -3.05 14.25
N VAL A 280 -0.64 -3.66 13.91
CA VAL A 280 0.10 -3.40 12.66
C VAL A 280 -0.44 -4.15 11.43
N THR A 281 -1.56 -4.87 11.59
CA THR A 281 -2.14 -5.70 10.54
C THR A 281 -2.78 -4.85 9.45
N ASN A 282 -2.59 -5.25 8.20
CA ASN A 282 -3.23 -4.66 7.03
C ASN A 282 -4.36 -5.55 6.50
N ALA A 283 -5.28 -4.93 5.77
CA ALA A 283 -6.34 -5.65 5.07
C ALA A 283 -6.75 -4.92 3.80
N VAL A 284 -7.11 -5.67 2.77
CA VAL A 284 -7.70 -5.13 1.53
C VAL A 284 -8.99 -5.87 1.24
N THR A 285 -10.05 -5.14 1.02
CA THR A 285 -11.36 -5.66 0.62
C THR A 285 -11.65 -5.29 -0.82
N LEU A 286 -12.05 -6.29 -1.58
CA LEU A 286 -12.47 -6.19 -2.97
C LEU A 286 -13.98 -6.40 -3.02
N ASP A 287 -14.72 -5.42 -3.54
CA ASP A 287 -16.16 -5.43 -3.68
C ASP A 287 -16.50 -5.41 -5.18
N GLY A 288 -16.93 -6.53 -5.71
CA GLY A 288 -17.12 -6.78 -7.13
C GLY A 288 -18.56 -7.10 -7.48
N GLU A 289 -18.87 -7.03 -8.77
CA GLU A 289 -20.18 -7.41 -9.29
C GLU A 289 -20.38 -8.93 -9.21
N GLY A 290 -21.49 -9.36 -8.65
CA GLY A 290 -21.90 -10.78 -8.65
C GLY A 290 -21.17 -11.67 -7.65
N ILE A 291 -20.29 -11.14 -6.82
CA ILE A 291 -19.61 -11.85 -5.74
C ILE A 291 -19.73 -11.09 -4.42
N PRO A 292 -19.87 -11.78 -3.28
CA PRO A 292 -19.72 -11.13 -1.98
C PRO A 292 -18.33 -10.47 -1.83
N PRO A 293 -18.20 -9.42 -1.01
CA PRO A 293 -16.91 -8.80 -0.75
C PRO A 293 -15.86 -9.80 -0.22
N VAL A 294 -14.68 -9.77 -0.79
CA VAL A 294 -13.54 -10.61 -0.40
C VAL A 294 -12.50 -9.75 0.32
N THR A 295 -12.11 -10.18 1.52
CA THR A 295 -11.10 -9.47 2.32
C THR A 295 -9.87 -10.34 2.52
N LEU A 296 -8.70 -9.80 2.16
CA LEU A 296 -7.40 -10.39 2.45
C LEU A 296 -6.77 -9.65 3.62
N VAL A 297 -6.28 -10.40 4.60
CA VAL A 297 -5.70 -9.86 5.83
C VAL A 297 -4.30 -10.44 6.04
N GLY A 298 -3.36 -9.61 6.45
CA GLY A 298 -2.01 -10.07 6.72
C GLY A 298 -1.03 -8.94 7.07
N PRO A 299 0.25 -9.25 7.26
CA PRO A 299 1.27 -8.23 7.51
C PRO A 299 1.52 -7.43 6.23
N GLY A 300 1.30 -6.11 6.31
CA GLY A 300 1.47 -5.15 5.21
C GLY A 300 2.88 -4.57 5.08
N ALA A 301 3.80 -4.94 5.99
CA ALA A 301 5.18 -4.48 6.00
C ALA A 301 6.10 -5.49 6.71
N GLY A 302 7.40 -5.22 6.69
CA GLY A 302 8.42 -6.05 7.32
C GLY A 302 9.26 -6.85 6.34
N GLY A 303 10.53 -7.09 6.69
CA GLY A 303 11.51 -7.73 5.80
C GLY A 303 11.06 -9.07 5.25
N ALA A 304 10.62 -9.99 6.13
CA ALA A 304 10.17 -11.32 5.74
C ALA A 304 8.85 -11.29 4.92
N ALA A 305 7.90 -10.43 5.31
CA ALA A 305 6.63 -10.26 4.59
C ALA A 305 6.86 -9.75 3.16
N THR A 306 7.69 -8.71 3.01
CA THR A 306 8.05 -8.15 1.70
C THR A 306 8.85 -9.15 0.87
N ALA A 307 9.80 -9.87 1.49
CA ALA A 307 10.58 -10.90 0.81
C ALA A 307 9.70 -12.04 0.26
N SER A 308 8.64 -12.42 0.96
CA SER A 308 7.69 -13.42 0.46
C SER A 308 7.09 -13.02 -0.89
N ALA A 309 6.64 -11.77 -1.02
CA ALA A 309 6.10 -11.25 -2.28
C ALA A 309 7.17 -11.16 -3.39
N VAL A 310 8.37 -10.67 -3.04
CA VAL A 310 9.50 -10.61 -3.99
C VAL A 310 9.85 -12.00 -4.52
N VAL A 311 9.96 -13.00 -3.64
CA VAL A 311 10.28 -14.39 -4.06
C VAL A 311 9.13 -14.99 -4.86
N ALA A 312 7.86 -14.66 -4.55
CA ALA A 312 6.74 -15.09 -5.36
C ALA A 312 6.80 -14.54 -6.79
N ASP A 313 7.19 -13.28 -6.96
CA ASP A 313 7.39 -12.68 -8.28
C ASP A 313 8.61 -13.28 -9.02
N ILE A 314 9.71 -13.52 -8.31
CA ILE A 314 10.88 -14.24 -8.89
C ILE A 314 10.49 -15.65 -9.35
N ALA A 315 9.63 -16.34 -8.59
CA ALA A 315 9.11 -17.66 -8.97
C ALA A 315 8.24 -17.60 -10.23
N ASP A 316 7.44 -16.55 -10.41
CA ASP A 316 6.68 -16.33 -11.64
C ASP A 316 7.60 -16.10 -12.85
N VAL A 317 8.64 -15.30 -12.68
CA VAL A 317 9.69 -15.12 -13.71
C VAL A 317 10.34 -16.48 -14.06
N ALA A 318 10.68 -17.28 -13.04
CA ALA A 318 11.29 -18.59 -13.25
C ALA A 318 10.37 -19.57 -14.00
N ARG A 319 9.06 -19.50 -13.77
CA ARG A 319 8.04 -20.28 -14.48
C ARG A 319 7.73 -19.75 -15.88
N GLY A 320 8.23 -18.57 -16.23
CA GLY A 320 7.94 -17.92 -17.51
C GLY A 320 6.55 -17.29 -17.58
N VAL A 321 5.96 -16.94 -16.43
CA VAL A 321 4.66 -16.25 -16.38
C VAL A 321 4.78 -14.88 -17.02
N ARG A 322 3.90 -14.60 -17.98
CA ARG A 322 3.83 -13.32 -18.70
C ARG A 322 2.42 -12.77 -18.58
N VAL A 323 2.29 -11.67 -17.86
CA VAL A 323 1.04 -10.94 -17.67
C VAL A 323 1.29 -9.45 -17.88
N ALA A 324 0.28 -8.74 -18.36
CA ALA A 324 0.35 -7.27 -18.41
C ALA A 324 0.51 -6.73 -16.98
N PRO A 325 1.48 -5.84 -16.70
CA PRO A 325 1.78 -5.40 -15.35
C PRO A 325 0.58 -4.86 -14.56
N PHE A 326 -0.34 -4.17 -15.23
CA PHE A 326 -1.59 -3.63 -14.65
C PHE A 326 -2.84 -4.42 -15.04
N GLY A 327 -2.71 -5.70 -15.40
CA GLY A 327 -3.83 -6.57 -15.77
C GLY A 327 -4.34 -6.35 -17.21
N LEU A 328 -4.02 -5.23 -17.82
CA LEU A 328 -4.36 -4.86 -19.19
C LEU A 328 -3.12 -4.33 -19.92
N PRO A 329 -3.02 -4.51 -21.25
CA PRO A 329 -2.02 -3.80 -22.05
C PRO A 329 -2.12 -2.28 -21.81
N VAL A 330 -0.99 -1.59 -21.77
CA VAL A 330 -0.95 -0.14 -21.46
C VAL A 330 -1.83 0.68 -22.41
N ALA A 331 -1.90 0.29 -23.67
CA ALA A 331 -2.75 0.95 -24.66
C ALA A 331 -4.26 0.83 -24.38
N LYS A 332 -4.66 -0.10 -23.51
CA LYS A 332 -6.06 -0.30 -23.07
C LYS A 332 -6.38 0.34 -21.72
N LEU A 333 -5.37 0.82 -20.99
CA LEU A 333 -5.58 1.55 -19.74
C LEU A 333 -6.22 2.91 -20.04
N ARG A 334 -7.38 3.14 -19.44
CA ARG A 334 -8.13 4.40 -19.64
C ARG A 334 -7.53 5.52 -18.80
N ASN A 335 -7.62 6.76 -19.27
CA ASN A 335 -7.41 7.91 -18.41
C ASN A 335 -8.57 8.00 -17.41
N THR A 336 -8.28 8.22 -16.15
CA THR A 336 -9.32 8.50 -15.15
C THR A 336 -9.58 9.99 -15.07
N SER A 337 -10.87 10.37 -15.14
CA SER A 337 -11.29 11.65 -14.57
C SER A 337 -11.34 11.51 -13.04
N LYS A 338 -10.81 12.49 -12.34
CA LYS A 338 -10.94 12.60 -10.88
C LYS A 338 -12.39 12.91 -10.56
N ALA A 339 -13.07 12.04 -9.82
CA ALA A 339 -14.38 12.34 -9.30
C ALA A 339 -14.26 13.46 -8.25
N PRO A 340 -15.08 14.54 -8.33
CA PRO A 340 -14.98 15.65 -7.40
C PRO A 340 -15.39 15.22 -5.99
N MET A 341 -14.52 15.38 -4.99
CA MET A 341 -14.84 15.08 -3.58
C MET A 341 -16.04 15.86 -3.03
N LYS A 342 -16.32 17.03 -3.58
CA LYS A 342 -17.53 17.82 -3.23
C LYS A 342 -18.86 17.11 -3.53
N ARG A 343 -18.84 16.03 -4.33
CA ARG A 343 -20.01 15.20 -4.66
C ARG A 343 -19.99 13.86 -3.95
N HIS A 344 -19.05 13.68 -2.99
CA HIS A 344 -19.03 12.47 -2.20
C HIS A 344 -20.30 12.40 -1.34
N GLU A 345 -21.10 11.38 -1.56
CA GLU A 345 -22.31 11.08 -0.77
C GLU A 345 -21.92 10.07 0.32
N GLY A 346 -22.20 10.42 1.57
CA GLY A 346 -21.91 9.57 2.73
C GLY A 346 -22.22 10.24 4.05
N GLY A 347 -22.12 9.47 5.13
CA GLY A 347 -22.21 9.99 6.49
C GLY A 347 -20.91 10.65 6.91
N TYR A 348 -21.01 11.75 7.64
CA TYR A 348 -19.88 12.49 8.20
C TYR A 348 -20.00 12.57 9.71
N TYR A 349 -18.88 12.38 10.40
CA TYR A 349 -18.75 12.72 11.80
C TYR A 349 -18.21 14.14 11.93
N ILE A 350 -18.88 14.96 12.72
CA ILE A 350 -18.48 16.36 12.98
C ILE A 350 -18.39 16.56 14.49
N ARG A 351 -17.21 16.92 15.00
CA ARG A 351 -17.00 17.35 16.37
C ARG A 351 -17.02 18.87 16.45
N LEU A 352 -17.90 19.40 17.25
CA LEU A 352 -18.04 20.84 17.49
C LEU A 352 -17.76 21.15 18.96
N LEU A 353 -16.92 22.14 19.21
CA LEU A 353 -16.75 22.75 20.52
C LEU A 353 -17.66 23.97 20.57
N ALA A 354 -18.68 23.92 21.40
CA ALA A 354 -19.64 24.97 21.53
C ALA A 354 -19.82 25.37 23.01
N ARG A 355 -20.21 26.61 23.25
CA ARG A 355 -20.61 27.05 24.60
C ARG A 355 -21.89 26.33 24.99
N ASP A 356 -21.95 25.85 26.23
CA ASP A 356 -23.14 25.19 26.78
C ASP A 356 -24.18 26.29 27.16
N LEU A 357 -24.94 26.72 26.18
CA LEU A 357 -26.01 27.71 26.34
C LEU A 357 -27.32 27.08 25.84
N PRO A 358 -28.46 27.44 26.50
CA PRO A 358 -29.76 27.04 26.01
C PRO A 358 -29.97 27.42 24.55
N GLY A 359 -30.38 26.46 23.72
CA GLY A 359 -30.63 26.65 22.29
C GLY A 359 -29.44 26.42 21.36
N THR A 360 -28.22 26.16 21.86
CA THR A 360 -27.04 25.91 20.99
C THR A 360 -27.26 24.71 20.07
N ALA A 361 -27.73 23.57 20.58
CA ALA A 361 -28.02 22.38 19.78
C ALA A 361 -29.11 22.65 18.74
N ALA A 362 -30.15 23.38 19.11
CA ALA A 362 -31.22 23.76 18.18
C ALA A 362 -30.69 24.64 17.03
N THR A 363 -29.82 25.60 17.35
CA THR A 363 -29.19 26.47 16.34
C THR A 363 -28.36 25.65 15.35
N ILE A 364 -27.52 24.71 15.84
CA ILE A 364 -26.71 23.83 15.00
C ILE A 364 -27.62 23.00 14.07
N ALA A 365 -28.66 22.35 14.64
CA ALA A 365 -29.59 21.54 13.87
C ALA A 365 -30.32 22.36 12.79
N THR A 366 -30.74 23.56 13.11
CA THR A 366 -31.38 24.48 12.16
C THR A 366 -30.44 24.83 11.00
N ARG A 367 -29.18 25.18 11.30
CA ARG A 367 -28.20 25.52 10.27
C ARG A 367 -27.87 24.33 9.32
N LEU A 368 -27.83 23.13 9.84
CA LEU A 368 -27.63 21.91 9.01
C LEU A 368 -28.88 21.67 8.15
N ALA A 369 -30.09 21.80 8.71
CA ALA A 369 -31.34 21.64 7.97
C ALA A 369 -31.47 22.66 6.84
N GLU A 370 -31.09 23.94 7.05
CA GLU A 370 -31.07 25.00 6.02
C GLU A 370 -30.17 24.62 4.81
N GLN A 371 -29.19 23.75 5.01
CA GLN A 371 -28.30 23.25 3.96
C GLN A 371 -28.71 21.88 3.44
N ASN A 372 -29.92 21.41 3.77
CA ASN A 372 -30.40 20.05 3.44
C ASN A 372 -29.52 18.93 3.98
N ILE A 373 -28.84 19.12 5.11
CA ILE A 373 -28.03 18.11 5.78
C ILE A 373 -28.87 17.46 6.87
N SER A 374 -29.11 16.16 6.75
CA SER A 374 -29.80 15.35 7.75
C SER A 374 -28.85 14.99 8.88
N ILE A 375 -29.34 14.98 10.11
CA ILE A 375 -28.65 14.51 11.30
C ILE A 375 -29.14 13.12 11.63
N GLU A 376 -28.25 12.14 11.61
CA GLU A 376 -28.55 10.76 11.99
C GLU A 376 -28.49 10.58 13.53
N SER A 377 -27.49 11.15 14.17
CA SER A 377 -27.26 11.05 15.61
C SER A 377 -26.54 12.26 16.17
N ILE A 378 -26.85 12.62 17.42
CA ILE A 378 -26.15 13.65 18.19
C ILE A 378 -25.69 13.03 19.49
N VAL A 379 -24.40 13.22 19.81
CA VAL A 379 -23.81 12.88 21.11
C VAL A 379 -23.29 14.15 21.74
N GLN A 380 -23.85 14.56 22.88
CA GLN A 380 -23.39 15.72 23.64
C GLN A 380 -22.63 15.25 24.89
N ARG A 381 -21.45 15.80 25.10
CA ARG A 381 -20.61 15.55 26.27
C ARG A 381 -20.20 16.87 26.90
N HIS A 382 -20.26 16.92 28.22
CA HIS A 382 -19.74 18.07 28.94
C HIS A 382 -18.22 17.96 29.04
N HIS A 383 -17.48 18.88 28.45
CA HIS A 383 -16.09 19.12 28.80
C HIS A 383 -16.04 19.84 30.16
N LYS A 384 -15.52 19.18 31.18
CA LYS A 384 -15.08 19.92 32.38
C LYS A 384 -13.88 20.77 31.93
N VAL A 385 -14.08 22.08 31.80
CA VAL A 385 -12.94 22.99 31.74
C VAL A 385 -12.31 22.94 33.13
N GLU A 386 -11.14 22.32 33.25
CA GLU A 386 -10.33 22.44 34.45
C GLU A 386 -9.92 23.92 34.56
N GLY A 387 -10.46 24.61 35.56
CA GLY A 387 -10.06 25.96 35.88
C GLY A 387 -11.24 26.97 35.96
N ASN A 388 -12.03 26.89 37.01
CA ASN A 388 -12.41 27.94 37.92
C ASN A 388 -13.01 27.33 39.18
#